data_9a3a43f25a56ad34a29b65103adeaf8c
#
_entry.id   9a3a43f25a56ad34a29b65103adeaf8c
#
_cell.length_a   1.000
_cell.length_b   1.000
_cell.length_c   1.000
_cell.angle_alpha   90.00
_cell.angle_beta   90.00
_cell.angle_gamma   90.00
#
_symmetry.space_group_name_H-M   'P 1'
#
loop_
_entity.id
_entity.type
_entity.pdbx_description
1 polymer ?
#
loop_
_entity_poly.entity_id
_entity_poly.type
_entity_poly.pdbx_seq_one_letter_code
_entity_poly.pdbx_strand_id
1 'polypeptide(L)'
;MPDNAWRKSAPIPTIAADAPVLLFGGCYSNLQATQALLVEARRLGISPQRMICTGDVIAYGADPRATLALIRDAGIATVMGNCEESLGADAEDCGCGFTPGSACDRLSAAWFAHATRQVDADDRRWMAALPRRIDLRLGGRRIAVVHGAPSRINRFVFASATDEALAAEIALAGADGVIGGHCGLPFTRHVGAALWHNSGAVGLPANDGTPRGWFSLLIPRGDAVEVRHLPLHYDHAAAARAMRLAGLPMDYAETMESGIWPSFDVLPAEEQAQTGTPLSAEHAVWGAEPPLPLPMPPRFADPLRTASGEPHAVVALERLSTLWFNTGTLCNIACAGCYIESTPRNDRLLYLSRSAFDRFLQEAETAYPELEEIGLTGGEPFMNPDVPGMIEAALERGFRVLVLTNAMRPMQRHQDTLARLHHRFGQRLALRVSLDHYSSEGHERIRGAGSFAPAIAGLGWLARLGFPVTVAVRFTGDEADFQAGFADLFRRIGVAIDAWDPEQLVLFPELTVAGAPPEIGETCWQALRSQGRSVMCSTSRMVVHRKGEPSPRVVACTLQPYAPDFDLGGSLAEARGAVALNHPHCARFCVFGQASCSVRAPSAFTDLDVLYGPAARLSGGREQHAEPIDSDGG
;
A
#
# COMPACT_ATOMS: atom_id res chain seq x y z
N MET A 1 12.73 14.06 -37.65
CA MET A 1 11.81 13.17 -38.40
C MET A 1 11.91 11.83 -37.72
N PRO A 2 10.82 11.10 -37.42
CA PRO A 2 10.93 9.78 -36.86
C PRO A 2 11.65 8.86 -37.83
N ASP A 3 12.69 8.19 -37.35
CA ASP A 3 13.50 7.28 -38.12
C ASP A 3 12.72 5.97 -38.35
N ASN A 4 11.87 5.94 -39.39
CA ASN A 4 11.06 4.78 -39.79
C ASN A 4 11.94 3.70 -40.48
N ALA A 5 13.17 3.50 -40.03
CA ALA A 5 14.15 2.58 -40.63
C ALA A 5 13.65 1.12 -40.72
N TRP A 6 12.71 0.68 -39.85
CA TRP A 6 12.14 -0.67 -39.89
C TRP A 6 11.17 -0.91 -41.07
N ARG A 7 10.67 0.16 -41.74
CA ARG A 7 9.76 0.01 -42.91
C ARG A 7 10.45 -0.35 -44.22
N LYS A 8 11.78 -0.36 -44.28
CA LYS A 8 12.53 -0.52 -45.52
C LYS A 8 13.39 -1.78 -45.64
N SER A 9 13.43 -2.70 -44.68
CA SER A 9 14.26 -3.92 -44.73
C SER A 9 13.49 -5.13 -44.26
N ALA A 10 13.76 -6.31 -44.82
CA ALA A 10 13.30 -7.66 -44.52
C ALA A 10 11.85 -7.84 -43.98
N PRO A 11 11.12 -8.88 -44.36
CA PRO A 11 9.78 -9.14 -43.84
C PRO A 11 9.84 -9.25 -42.29
N ILE A 12 8.90 -8.57 -41.60
CA ILE A 12 8.79 -8.66 -40.13
C ILE A 12 8.44 -10.10 -39.75
N PRO A 13 9.27 -10.76 -38.91
CA PRO A 13 8.97 -12.10 -38.45
C PRO A 13 7.63 -12.12 -37.68
N THR A 14 6.81 -13.15 -37.93
CA THR A 14 5.54 -13.30 -37.24
C THR A 14 5.55 -14.62 -36.47
N ILE A 15 5.22 -14.55 -35.18
CA ILE A 15 5.01 -15.69 -34.30
C ILE A 15 3.51 -15.80 -34.03
N ALA A 16 2.91 -16.96 -34.33
CA ALA A 16 1.54 -17.24 -33.95
C ALA A 16 1.53 -18.29 -32.83
N ALA A 17 0.82 -18.00 -31.75
CA ALA A 17 0.70 -18.90 -30.61
C ALA A 17 -0.75 -19.01 -30.16
N ASP A 18 -1.14 -20.24 -29.80
CA ASP A 18 -2.43 -20.61 -29.20
C ASP A 18 -2.30 -21.07 -27.74
N ALA A 19 -1.08 -21.01 -27.22
CA ALA A 19 -0.68 -21.41 -25.87
C ALA A 19 0.16 -20.30 -25.20
N PRO A 20 0.40 -20.36 -23.88
CA PRO A 20 1.15 -19.34 -23.16
C PRO A 20 2.52 -19.05 -23.78
N VAL A 21 2.85 -17.74 -23.90
CA VAL A 21 4.12 -17.21 -24.37
C VAL A 21 4.84 -16.55 -23.21
N LEU A 22 6.13 -16.86 -23.02
CA LEU A 22 6.98 -16.22 -22.04
C LEU A 22 7.71 -15.04 -22.68
N LEU A 23 7.55 -13.86 -22.11
CA LEU A 23 8.25 -12.64 -22.48
C LEU A 23 9.29 -12.27 -21.45
N PHE A 24 10.45 -11.86 -21.91
CA PHE A 24 11.51 -11.34 -21.05
C PHE A 24 12.41 -10.40 -21.84
N GLY A 25 13.18 -9.58 -21.13
CA GLY A 25 14.17 -8.71 -21.73
C GLY A 25 15.34 -8.51 -20.80
N GLY A 26 16.36 -7.79 -21.28
CA GLY A 26 17.45 -7.38 -20.44
C GLY A 26 18.13 -8.56 -19.74
N CYS A 27 18.64 -9.53 -20.48
CA CYS A 27 19.51 -10.59 -19.88
C CYS A 27 20.77 -9.98 -19.30
N TYR A 28 21.25 -8.88 -19.90
CA TYR A 28 22.32 -8.02 -19.42
C TYR A 28 23.60 -8.78 -19.04
N SER A 29 24.02 -9.75 -19.86
CA SER A 29 25.21 -10.59 -19.61
C SER A 29 25.19 -11.29 -18.23
N ASN A 30 24.01 -11.45 -17.61
CA ASN A 30 23.81 -12.16 -16.36
C ASN A 30 23.49 -13.62 -16.63
N LEU A 31 24.54 -14.44 -16.64
CA LEU A 31 24.44 -15.87 -16.94
C LEU A 31 23.55 -16.59 -15.92
N GLN A 32 23.67 -16.27 -14.62
CA GLN A 32 22.94 -16.91 -13.53
C GLN A 32 21.43 -16.65 -13.65
N ALA A 33 21.04 -15.42 -13.92
CA ALA A 33 19.62 -15.06 -14.13
C ALA A 33 19.05 -15.71 -15.40
N THR A 34 19.82 -15.72 -16.50
CA THR A 34 19.38 -16.33 -17.75
C THR A 34 19.22 -17.84 -17.64
N GLN A 35 20.12 -18.53 -16.92
CA GLN A 35 19.98 -19.95 -16.62
C GLN A 35 18.75 -20.23 -15.76
N ALA A 36 18.51 -19.41 -14.72
CA ALA A 36 17.33 -19.53 -13.84
C ALA A 36 16.03 -19.36 -14.64
N LEU A 37 15.97 -18.39 -15.58
CA LEU A 37 14.81 -18.20 -16.45
C LEU A 37 14.52 -19.44 -17.31
N LEU A 38 15.56 -20.07 -17.90
CA LEU A 38 15.40 -21.29 -18.70
C LEU A 38 14.94 -22.49 -17.86
N VAL A 39 15.34 -22.55 -16.58
CA VAL A 39 14.84 -23.56 -15.64
C VAL A 39 13.36 -23.29 -15.34
N GLU A 40 13.00 -22.05 -15.08
CA GLU A 40 11.62 -21.65 -14.78
C GLU A 40 10.69 -21.85 -16.00
N ALA A 41 11.14 -21.54 -17.22
CA ALA A 41 10.40 -21.81 -18.44
C ALA A 41 10.08 -23.32 -18.59
N ARG A 42 11.06 -24.19 -18.30
CA ARG A 42 10.84 -25.65 -18.29
C ARG A 42 9.82 -26.06 -17.23
N ARG A 43 9.91 -25.52 -16.02
CA ARG A 43 8.96 -25.77 -14.92
C ARG A 43 7.53 -25.39 -15.31
N LEU A 44 7.37 -24.30 -16.06
CA LEU A 44 6.10 -23.81 -16.59
C LEU A 44 5.62 -24.55 -17.85
N GLY A 45 6.39 -25.51 -18.38
CA GLY A 45 6.07 -26.25 -19.61
C GLY A 45 6.14 -25.39 -20.88
N ILE A 46 6.97 -24.33 -20.88
CA ILE A 46 7.14 -23.42 -22.01
C ILE A 46 8.43 -23.77 -22.75
N SER A 47 8.29 -24.13 -24.02
CA SER A 47 9.44 -24.42 -24.89
C SER A 47 10.09 -23.10 -25.38
N PRO A 48 11.38 -23.13 -25.78
CA PRO A 48 12.07 -21.97 -26.32
C PRO A 48 11.37 -21.29 -27.50
N GLN A 49 10.62 -22.05 -28.31
CA GLN A 49 9.83 -21.52 -29.45
C GLN A 49 8.65 -20.66 -29.02
N ARG A 50 8.25 -20.74 -27.74
CA ARG A 50 7.22 -19.90 -27.11
C ARG A 50 7.82 -18.90 -26.13
N MET A 51 9.12 -18.60 -26.29
CA MET A 51 9.80 -17.54 -25.55
C MET A 51 10.19 -16.42 -26.52
N ILE A 52 10.03 -15.16 -26.09
CA ILE A 52 10.44 -13.98 -26.86
C ILE A 52 11.26 -13.07 -25.96
N CYS A 53 12.47 -12.73 -26.41
CA CYS A 53 13.35 -11.78 -25.76
C CYS A 53 13.17 -10.39 -26.41
N THR A 54 12.94 -9.35 -25.58
CA THR A 54 12.81 -7.96 -26.07
C THR A 54 14.15 -7.24 -26.28
N GLY A 55 15.27 -7.98 -26.31
CA GLY A 55 16.61 -7.42 -26.59
C GLY A 55 17.43 -7.15 -25.33
N ASP A 56 18.59 -6.54 -25.54
CA ASP A 56 19.62 -6.29 -24.53
C ASP A 56 20.04 -7.57 -23.80
N VAL A 57 20.39 -8.58 -24.59
CA VAL A 57 21.00 -9.82 -24.08
C VAL A 57 22.35 -9.50 -23.44
N ILE A 58 23.09 -8.57 -24.05
CA ILE A 58 24.41 -8.12 -23.62
C ILE A 58 24.32 -6.70 -23.05
N ALA A 59 24.64 -6.55 -21.77
CA ALA A 59 24.93 -5.27 -21.09
C ALA A 59 25.51 -5.58 -19.70
N TYR A 60 25.87 -4.61 -18.93
CA TYR A 60 26.20 -4.55 -17.49
C TYR A 60 26.97 -5.75 -16.88
N GLY A 61 26.53 -6.99 -17.10
CA GLY A 61 26.99 -8.20 -16.40
C GLY A 61 28.31 -8.78 -16.90
N ALA A 62 28.75 -9.86 -16.23
CA ALA A 62 30.11 -10.40 -16.40
C ALA A 62 30.29 -11.34 -17.58
N ASP A 63 29.21 -12.01 -18.05
CA ASP A 63 29.29 -13.18 -18.92
C ASP A 63 28.59 -12.95 -20.29
N PRO A 64 29.00 -11.92 -21.09
CA PRO A 64 28.29 -11.54 -22.31
C PRO A 64 28.18 -12.69 -23.33
N ARG A 65 29.29 -13.37 -23.61
CA ARG A 65 29.31 -14.44 -24.61
C ARG A 65 28.55 -15.68 -24.19
N ALA A 66 28.67 -16.09 -22.92
CA ALA A 66 27.96 -17.25 -22.41
C ALA A 66 26.44 -17.03 -22.37
N THR A 67 26.02 -15.82 -21.98
CA THR A 67 24.61 -15.40 -21.97
C THR A 67 24.01 -15.38 -23.37
N LEU A 68 24.74 -14.76 -24.32
CA LEU A 68 24.34 -14.74 -25.73
C LEU A 68 24.18 -16.16 -26.32
N ALA A 69 25.16 -17.02 -26.05
CA ALA A 69 25.13 -18.41 -26.53
C ALA A 69 23.89 -19.16 -26.03
N LEU A 70 23.50 -18.99 -24.74
CA LEU A 70 22.28 -19.62 -24.20
C LEU A 70 21.02 -19.21 -24.98
N ILE A 71 20.86 -17.93 -25.31
CA ILE A 71 19.68 -17.43 -26.02
C ILE A 71 19.70 -17.89 -27.48
N ARG A 72 20.85 -17.76 -28.17
CA ARG A 72 21.04 -18.13 -29.55
C ARG A 72 20.86 -19.62 -29.76
N ASP A 73 21.54 -20.45 -28.96
CA ASP A 73 21.58 -21.91 -29.14
C ASP A 73 20.25 -22.57 -28.73
N ALA A 74 19.48 -21.95 -27.84
CA ALA A 74 18.11 -22.34 -27.55
C ALA A 74 17.12 -21.98 -28.69
N GLY A 75 17.51 -21.13 -29.63
CA GLY A 75 16.67 -20.69 -30.74
C GLY A 75 15.54 -19.77 -30.27
N ILE A 76 15.77 -18.98 -29.22
CA ILE A 76 14.77 -18.05 -28.68
C ILE A 76 14.62 -16.87 -29.62
N ALA A 77 13.38 -16.53 -29.99
CA ALA A 77 13.08 -15.39 -30.80
C ALA A 77 13.49 -14.09 -30.06
N THR A 78 14.34 -13.29 -30.66
CA THR A 78 14.94 -12.13 -30.02
C THR A 78 14.80 -10.90 -30.90
N VAL A 79 14.34 -9.79 -30.33
CA VAL A 79 14.33 -8.46 -30.96
C VAL A 79 15.69 -7.80 -30.72
N MET A 80 16.20 -7.07 -31.71
CA MET A 80 17.43 -6.29 -31.58
C MET A 80 17.25 -5.21 -30.50
N GLY A 81 18.08 -5.22 -29.46
CA GLY A 81 18.25 -4.10 -28.54
C GLY A 81 19.27 -3.08 -29.06
N ASN A 82 19.39 -1.91 -28.41
CA ASN A 82 20.41 -0.93 -28.76
C ASN A 82 21.83 -1.47 -28.51
N CYS A 83 22.00 -2.33 -27.52
CA CYS A 83 23.29 -2.97 -27.24
C CYS A 83 23.69 -3.95 -28.35
N GLU A 84 22.76 -4.76 -28.86
CA GLU A 84 23.01 -5.64 -30.01
C GLU A 84 23.25 -4.85 -31.29
N GLU A 85 22.54 -3.74 -31.49
CA GLU A 85 22.76 -2.84 -32.64
C GLU A 85 24.17 -2.27 -32.62
N SER A 86 24.59 -1.74 -31.47
CA SER A 86 25.93 -1.11 -31.32
C SER A 86 27.06 -2.13 -31.42
N LEU A 87 26.98 -3.26 -30.71
CA LEU A 87 28.00 -4.32 -30.77
C LEU A 87 28.04 -5.00 -32.14
N GLY A 88 26.90 -5.19 -32.80
CA GLY A 88 26.79 -5.77 -34.13
C GLY A 88 27.38 -4.85 -35.22
N ALA A 89 27.29 -3.55 -35.04
CA ALA A 89 27.84 -2.53 -35.91
C ALA A 89 29.27 -2.13 -35.57
N ASP A 90 29.87 -2.70 -34.52
CA ASP A 90 31.20 -2.29 -34.00
C ASP A 90 31.28 -0.82 -33.62
N ALA A 91 30.22 -0.29 -33.03
CA ALA A 91 30.10 1.09 -32.60
C ALA A 91 30.99 1.41 -31.38
N GLU A 92 31.22 2.70 -31.11
CA GLU A 92 32.10 3.16 -30.02
C GLU A 92 31.40 3.15 -28.65
N ASP A 93 30.06 3.19 -28.64
CA ASP A 93 29.25 3.22 -27.42
C ASP A 93 28.04 2.28 -27.46
N CYS A 94 27.34 2.10 -26.34
CA CYS A 94 26.22 1.17 -26.20
C CYS A 94 24.93 1.60 -26.92
N GLY A 95 24.84 2.80 -27.45
CA GLY A 95 23.61 3.35 -28.04
C GLY A 95 22.46 3.52 -27.04
N CYS A 96 22.71 3.52 -25.72
CA CYS A 96 21.68 3.53 -24.69
C CYS A 96 20.92 4.87 -24.62
N GLY A 97 21.49 5.95 -25.19
CA GLY A 97 20.87 7.26 -25.18
C GLY A 97 20.97 8.02 -23.87
N PHE A 98 21.94 7.69 -23.03
CA PHE A 98 22.22 8.41 -21.79
C PHE A 98 22.68 9.84 -22.06
N THR A 99 22.39 10.74 -21.12
CA THR A 99 22.91 12.11 -21.21
C THR A 99 24.43 12.11 -21.10
N PRO A 100 25.15 12.70 -22.06
CA PRO A 100 26.62 12.74 -22.04
C PRO A 100 27.15 13.29 -20.69
N GLY A 101 28.10 12.57 -20.08
CA GLY A 101 28.70 12.93 -18.81
C GLY A 101 27.84 12.60 -17.58
N SER A 102 26.65 11.98 -17.73
CA SER A 102 25.86 11.45 -16.63
C SER A 102 26.54 10.27 -15.93
N ALA A 103 26.04 9.84 -14.77
CA ALA A 103 26.55 8.64 -14.10
C ALA A 103 26.33 7.39 -14.97
N CYS A 104 25.15 7.25 -15.57
CA CYS A 104 24.84 6.14 -16.48
C CYS A 104 25.80 6.10 -17.69
N ASP A 105 26.12 7.26 -18.29
CA ASP A 105 27.05 7.37 -19.43
C ASP A 105 28.45 6.86 -19.04
N ARG A 106 29.01 7.35 -17.93
CA ARG A 106 30.32 6.91 -17.44
C ARG A 106 30.38 5.42 -17.09
N LEU A 107 29.37 4.91 -16.41
CA LEU A 107 29.30 3.51 -16.02
C LEU A 107 29.13 2.59 -17.24
N SER A 108 28.42 3.06 -18.27
CA SER A 108 28.18 2.27 -19.49
C SER A 108 29.45 2.02 -20.29
N ALA A 109 30.37 2.97 -20.35
CA ALA A 109 31.64 2.81 -21.06
C ALA A 109 32.46 1.60 -20.56
N ALA A 110 32.46 1.32 -19.25
CA ALA A 110 33.23 0.24 -18.66
C ALA A 110 32.68 -1.15 -19.06
N TRP A 111 31.37 -1.38 -18.90
CA TRP A 111 30.80 -2.68 -19.28
C TRP A 111 30.75 -2.86 -20.79
N PHE A 112 30.56 -1.81 -21.59
CA PHE A 112 30.56 -1.90 -23.03
C PHE A 112 31.95 -2.31 -23.57
N ALA A 113 33.02 -1.70 -23.03
CA ALA A 113 34.39 -2.11 -23.33
C ALA A 113 34.69 -3.57 -22.92
N HIS A 114 34.13 -4.04 -21.80
CA HIS A 114 34.25 -5.44 -21.37
C HIS A 114 33.55 -6.37 -22.36
N ALA A 115 32.31 -6.10 -22.74
CA ALA A 115 31.53 -6.88 -23.68
C ALA A 115 32.19 -6.91 -25.07
N THR A 116 32.65 -5.74 -25.57
CA THR A 116 33.34 -5.60 -26.87
C THR A 116 34.55 -6.51 -27.00
N ARG A 117 35.31 -6.73 -25.91
CA ARG A 117 36.48 -7.62 -25.90
C ARG A 117 36.13 -9.11 -25.91
N GLN A 118 34.93 -9.48 -25.46
CA GLN A 118 34.54 -10.90 -25.34
C GLN A 118 33.76 -11.42 -26.52
N VAL A 119 32.98 -10.59 -27.22
CA VAL A 119 32.20 -11.00 -28.39
C VAL A 119 33.09 -11.17 -29.60
N ASP A 120 32.89 -12.27 -30.33
CA ASP A 120 33.62 -12.53 -31.56
C ASP A 120 32.83 -12.12 -32.83
N ALA A 121 33.40 -12.37 -34.00
CA ALA A 121 32.79 -11.98 -35.28
C ALA A 121 31.48 -12.73 -35.58
N ASP A 122 31.30 -13.94 -35.07
CA ASP A 122 30.06 -14.71 -35.23
C ASP A 122 28.96 -14.16 -34.35
N ASP A 123 29.31 -13.79 -33.10
CA ASP A 123 28.41 -13.16 -32.17
C ASP A 123 27.90 -11.79 -32.72
N ARG A 124 28.82 -10.96 -33.28
CA ARG A 124 28.49 -9.69 -33.93
C ARG A 124 27.56 -9.86 -35.13
N ARG A 125 27.84 -10.87 -36.00
CA ARG A 125 26.97 -11.17 -37.14
C ARG A 125 25.58 -11.61 -36.71
N TRP A 126 25.47 -12.41 -35.65
CA TRP A 126 24.18 -12.82 -35.12
C TRP A 126 23.41 -11.58 -34.58
N MET A 127 24.05 -10.74 -33.80
CA MET A 127 23.43 -9.51 -33.28
C MET A 127 22.96 -8.56 -34.39
N ALA A 128 23.79 -8.32 -35.39
CA ALA A 128 23.46 -7.48 -36.55
C ALA A 128 22.31 -8.05 -37.42
N ALA A 129 22.04 -9.35 -37.36
CA ALA A 129 20.97 -10.01 -38.10
C ALA A 129 19.63 -10.04 -37.35
N LEU A 130 19.57 -9.59 -36.09
CA LEU A 130 18.35 -9.58 -35.30
C LEU A 130 17.30 -8.63 -35.90
N PRO A 131 16.00 -9.01 -35.86
CA PRO A 131 14.93 -8.13 -36.30
C PRO A 131 14.70 -7.00 -35.29
N ARG A 132 14.42 -5.80 -35.76
CA ARG A 132 14.02 -4.68 -34.89
C ARG A 132 12.60 -4.79 -34.36
N ARG A 133 11.80 -5.71 -34.93
CA ARG A 133 10.42 -5.98 -34.56
C ARG A 133 10.05 -7.42 -34.86
N ILE A 134 9.25 -8.00 -33.97
CA ILE A 134 8.54 -9.27 -34.16
C ILE A 134 7.05 -8.98 -33.99
N ASP A 135 6.19 -9.52 -34.88
CA ASP A 135 4.76 -9.50 -34.71
C ASP A 135 4.32 -10.80 -34.02
N LEU A 136 3.73 -10.68 -32.83
CA LEU A 136 3.11 -11.80 -32.11
C LEU A 136 1.60 -11.80 -32.37
N ARG A 137 1.07 -12.95 -32.78
CA ARG A 137 -0.38 -13.20 -32.88
C ARG A 137 -0.80 -14.11 -31.73
N LEU A 138 -1.63 -13.59 -30.82
CA LEU A 138 -2.08 -14.29 -29.63
C LEU A 138 -3.47 -13.82 -29.23
N GLY A 139 -4.43 -14.74 -28.96
CA GLY A 139 -5.78 -14.39 -28.54
C GLY A 139 -6.49 -13.45 -29.54
N GLY A 140 -6.39 -13.72 -30.84
CA GLY A 140 -6.96 -12.88 -31.90
C GLY A 140 -6.28 -11.52 -32.09
N ARG A 141 -5.29 -11.16 -31.28
CA ARG A 141 -4.58 -9.86 -31.30
C ARG A 141 -3.28 -9.95 -32.10
N ARG A 142 -2.93 -8.81 -32.73
CA ARG A 142 -1.63 -8.58 -33.33
C ARG A 142 -0.82 -7.63 -32.45
N ILE A 143 0.27 -8.09 -31.90
CA ILE A 143 1.08 -7.39 -30.91
C ILE A 143 2.45 -7.13 -31.53
N ALA A 144 2.89 -5.87 -31.54
CA ALA A 144 4.23 -5.51 -31.98
C ALA A 144 5.22 -5.65 -30.81
N VAL A 145 6.19 -6.55 -30.93
CA VAL A 145 7.27 -6.68 -29.97
C VAL A 145 8.48 -5.89 -30.50
N VAL A 146 8.94 -4.92 -29.72
CA VAL A 146 10.07 -4.03 -30.03
C VAL A 146 10.98 -3.91 -28.80
N HIS A 147 12.18 -3.32 -28.94
CA HIS A 147 13.05 -3.12 -27.78
C HIS A 147 12.64 -1.90 -26.95
N GLY A 148 12.82 -0.68 -27.44
CA GLY A 148 12.40 0.55 -26.74
C GLY A 148 10.97 0.94 -27.12
N ALA A 149 10.83 1.64 -28.26
CA ALA A 149 9.53 2.02 -28.80
C ALA A 149 9.51 1.91 -30.33
N PRO A 150 8.29 1.87 -30.96
CA PRO A 150 8.14 1.88 -32.41
C PRO A 150 8.81 3.07 -33.11
N SER A 151 8.92 4.21 -32.46
CA SER A 151 9.57 5.40 -33.03
C SER A 151 11.08 5.34 -32.98
N ARG A 152 11.66 4.70 -31.95
CA ARG A 152 13.11 4.65 -31.73
C ARG A 152 13.51 3.49 -30.83
N ILE A 153 14.61 2.79 -31.19
CA ILE A 153 15.07 1.56 -30.52
C ILE A 153 15.44 1.81 -29.04
N ASN A 154 16.02 2.95 -28.70
CA ASN A 154 16.48 3.30 -27.36
C ASN A 154 15.59 4.35 -26.67
N ARG A 155 14.30 4.41 -27.03
CA ARG A 155 13.35 5.28 -26.33
C ARG A 155 12.93 4.64 -25.02
N PHE A 156 13.22 5.29 -23.91
CA PHE A 156 12.67 4.93 -22.62
C PHE A 156 11.16 5.21 -22.57
N VAL A 157 10.40 4.19 -22.18
CA VAL A 157 8.95 4.28 -21.90
C VAL A 157 8.70 3.71 -20.53
N PHE A 158 8.13 4.52 -19.64
CA PHE A 158 7.86 4.18 -18.26
C PHE A 158 6.35 4.10 -17.98
N ALA A 159 5.99 3.57 -16.82
CA ALA A 159 4.58 3.46 -16.40
C ALA A 159 3.89 4.82 -16.27
N SER A 160 4.62 5.87 -15.92
CA SER A 160 4.15 7.26 -15.82
C SER A 160 3.92 7.97 -17.16
N ALA A 161 4.28 7.33 -18.29
CA ALA A 161 4.05 7.93 -19.62
C ALA A 161 2.55 8.24 -19.83
N THR A 162 2.26 9.40 -20.47
CA THR A 162 0.86 9.78 -20.71
C THR A 162 0.19 8.86 -21.73
N ASP A 163 -1.13 8.73 -21.65
CA ASP A 163 -1.90 7.90 -22.58
C ASP A 163 -1.76 8.39 -24.03
N GLU A 164 -1.62 9.70 -24.25
CA GLU A 164 -1.39 10.27 -25.58
C GLU A 164 -0.04 9.84 -26.17
N ALA A 165 1.01 9.82 -25.35
CA ALA A 165 2.33 9.38 -25.78
C ALA A 165 2.35 7.89 -26.13
N LEU A 166 1.73 7.05 -25.31
CA LEU A 166 1.59 5.62 -25.56
C LEU A 166 0.72 5.34 -26.80
N ALA A 167 -0.43 6.03 -26.93
CA ALA A 167 -1.32 5.90 -28.09
C ALA A 167 -0.62 6.25 -29.40
N ALA A 168 0.21 7.30 -29.43
CA ALA A 168 0.99 7.68 -30.60
C ALA A 168 1.97 6.59 -31.03
N GLU A 169 2.65 5.95 -30.09
CA GLU A 169 3.58 4.85 -30.38
C GLU A 169 2.84 3.59 -30.85
N ILE A 170 1.69 3.26 -30.23
CA ILE A 170 0.86 2.12 -30.64
C ILE A 170 0.31 2.34 -32.07
N ALA A 171 -0.14 3.54 -32.37
CA ALA A 171 -0.60 3.92 -33.71
C ALA A 171 0.52 3.78 -34.74
N LEU A 172 1.75 4.19 -34.39
CA LEU A 172 2.93 4.05 -35.25
C LEU A 172 3.27 2.57 -35.52
N ALA A 173 3.09 1.70 -34.52
CA ALA A 173 3.25 0.26 -34.68
C ALA A 173 2.21 -0.35 -35.63
N GLY A 174 1.02 0.24 -35.72
CA GLY A 174 -0.11 -0.27 -36.48
C GLY A 174 -0.54 -1.66 -36.01
N ALA A 175 -0.50 -1.91 -34.72
CA ALA A 175 -0.85 -3.16 -34.04
C ALA A 175 -1.90 -2.91 -32.96
N ASP A 176 -2.52 -3.97 -32.43
CA ASP A 176 -3.50 -3.85 -31.36
C ASP A 176 -2.85 -3.52 -30.01
N GLY A 177 -1.57 -3.82 -29.86
CA GLY A 177 -0.76 -3.50 -28.70
C GLY A 177 0.73 -3.52 -28.99
N VAL A 178 1.52 -3.01 -28.02
CA VAL A 178 2.99 -2.98 -28.10
C VAL A 178 3.59 -3.64 -26.85
N ILE A 179 4.59 -4.48 -27.07
CA ILE A 179 5.48 -4.99 -26.03
C ILE A 179 6.82 -4.30 -26.22
N GLY A 180 7.22 -3.53 -25.23
CA GLY A 180 8.52 -2.86 -25.16
C GLY A 180 9.47 -3.54 -24.17
N GLY A 181 10.68 -3.03 -24.13
CA GLY A 181 11.74 -3.35 -23.17
C GLY A 181 12.49 -2.09 -22.78
N HIS A 182 13.85 -2.11 -22.81
CA HIS A 182 14.78 -1.02 -22.62
C HIS A 182 14.75 -0.32 -21.24
N CYS A 183 13.59 0.07 -20.72
CA CYS A 183 13.51 0.74 -19.42
C CYS A 183 13.80 -0.17 -18.22
N GLY A 184 13.77 -1.50 -18.41
CA GLY A 184 14.10 -2.48 -17.36
C GLY A 184 13.04 -2.67 -16.27
N LEU A 185 11.98 -1.85 -16.23
CA LEU A 185 10.91 -1.93 -15.22
C LEU A 185 9.70 -2.68 -15.77
N PRO A 186 9.11 -3.63 -15.00
CA PRO A 186 7.89 -4.33 -15.40
C PRO A 186 6.66 -3.46 -15.20
N PHE A 187 5.81 -3.33 -16.20
CA PHE A 187 4.49 -2.68 -16.09
C PHE A 187 3.57 -3.03 -17.26
N THR A 188 2.27 -2.87 -17.04
CA THR A 188 1.23 -3.01 -18.06
C THR A 188 0.29 -1.82 -18.01
N ARG A 189 0.00 -1.20 -19.15
CA ARG A 189 -0.94 -0.09 -19.29
C ARG A 189 -1.98 -0.39 -20.35
N HIS A 190 -3.25 -0.18 -20.02
CA HIS A 190 -4.32 -0.11 -20.99
C HIS A 190 -4.41 1.31 -21.54
N VAL A 191 -4.45 1.44 -22.87
CA VAL A 191 -4.53 2.72 -23.58
C VAL A 191 -5.75 2.63 -24.50
N GLY A 192 -6.91 3.00 -24.00
CA GLY A 192 -8.19 2.68 -24.65
C GLY A 192 -8.37 1.17 -24.82
N ALA A 193 -8.61 0.70 -26.04
CA ALA A 193 -8.72 -0.71 -26.37
C ALA A 193 -7.35 -1.40 -26.59
N ALA A 194 -6.26 -0.66 -26.59
CA ALA A 194 -4.92 -1.16 -26.86
C ALA A 194 -4.15 -1.45 -25.56
N LEU A 195 -3.01 -2.15 -25.69
CA LEU A 195 -2.12 -2.48 -24.58
C LEU A 195 -0.70 -1.98 -24.84
N TRP A 196 -0.08 -1.43 -23.79
CA TRP A 196 1.38 -1.30 -23.69
C TRP A 196 1.88 -2.18 -22.55
N HIS A 197 2.88 -3.01 -22.84
CA HIS A 197 3.44 -3.95 -21.87
C HIS A 197 4.97 -3.92 -21.89
N ASN A 198 5.59 -3.96 -20.72
CA ASN A 198 7.02 -4.17 -20.53
C ASN A 198 7.23 -5.29 -19.51
N SER A 199 7.96 -6.34 -19.90
CA SER A 199 8.18 -7.51 -19.05
C SER A 199 9.17 -7.27 -17.90
N GLY A 200 9.83 -6.12 -17.86
CA GLY A 200 10.98 -5.87 -16.99
C GLY A 200 12.26 -6.53 -17.54
N ALA A 201 13.29 -6.59 -16.71
CA ALA A 201 14.57 -7.21 -17.02
C ALA A 201 14.83 -8.43 -16.14
N VAL A 202 15.40 -9.50 -16.72
CA VAL A 202 15.79 -10.69 -15.95
C VAL A 202 17.17 -10.55 -15.33
N GLY A 203 18.09 -9.80 -15.98
CA GLY A 203 19.50 -9.72 -15.60
C GLY A 203 19.86 -8.56 -14.68
N LEU A 204 18.91 -7.67 -14.37
CA LEU A 204 19.09 -6.54 -13.45
C LEU A 204 17.83 -6.39 -12.59
N PRO A 205 17.94 -6.13 -11.28
CA PRO A 205 16.81 -5.82 -10.42
C PRO A 205 16.01 -4.61 -10.90
N ALA A 206 14.72 -4.55 -10.55
CA ALA A 206 13.79 -3.50 -10.97
C ALA A 206 13.84 -2.22 -10.11
N ASN A 207 14.95 -1.91 -9.46
CA ASN A 207 15.13 -0.75 -8.57
C ASN A 207 14.15 -0.73 -7.38
N ASP A 208 13.62 -1.89 -7.00
CA ASP A 208 12.56 -2.07 -6.01
C ASP A 208 13.07 -2.52 -4.63
N GLY A 209 14.38 -2.50 -4.40
CA GLY A 209 15.02 -2.93 -3.15
C GLY A 209 15.10 -4.45 -3.01
N THR A 210 14.80 -5.21 -4.08
CA THR A 210 14.90 -6.68 -4.08
C THR A 210 15.84 -7.16 -5.19
N PRO A 211 16.67 -8.21 -4.94
CA PRO A 211 17.67 -8.68 -5.90
C PRO A 211 17.11 -9.57 -7.02
N ARG A 212 15.82 -9.59 -7.24
CA ARG A 212 15.13 -10.43 -8.23
C ARG A 212 15.02 -9.74 -9.60
N GLY A 213 15.02 -10.56 -10.66
CA GLY A 213 14.62 -10.11 -11.97
C GLY A 213 13.12 -10.26 -12.23
N TRP A 214 12.67 -9.92 -13.45
CA TRP A 214 11.27 -9.99 -13.83
C TRP A 214 11.11 -10.55 -15.24
N PHE A 215 10.01 -11.32 -15.46
CA PHE A 215 9.55 -11.79 -16.76
C PHE A 215 8.02 -11.82 -16.77
N SER A 216 7.42 -12.06 -17.93
CA SER A 216 5.95 -12.09 -18.05
C SER A 216 5.46 -13.30 -18.80
N LEU A 217 4.22 -13.72 -18.49
CA LEU A 217 3.47 -14.69 -19.29
C LEU A 217 2.31 -13.98 -19.97
N LEU A 218 2.16 -14.21 -21.28
CA LEU A 218 0.97 -13.89 -22.03
C LEU A 218 0.19 -15.18 -22.27
N ILE A 219 -1.02 -15.26 -21.74
CA ILE A 219 -1.85 -16.47 -21.75
C ILE A 219 -3.10 -16.19 -22.58
N PRO A 220 -3.32 -16.87 -23.71
CA PRO A 220 -4.55 -16.68 -24.48
C PRO A 220 -5.77 -17.21 -23.71
N ARG A 221 -6.86 -16.43 -23.74
CA ARG A 221 -8.15 -16.73 -23.11
C ARG A 221 -9.28 -16.45 -24.10
N GLY A 222 -9.44 -17.30 -25.13
CA GLY A 222 -10.32 -17.00 -26.25
C GLY A 222 -9.83 -15.75 -27.00
N ASP A 223 -10.66 -14.72 -27.11
CA ASP A 223 -10.33 -13.44 -27.74
C ASP A 223 -9.63 -12.43 -26.79
N ALA A 224 -9.31 -12.86 -25.58
CA ALA A 224 -8.55 -12.08 -24.59
C ALA A 224 -7.14 -12.64 -24.38
N VAL A 225 -6.26 -11.79 -23.84
CA VAL A 225 -4.91 -12.16 -23.41
C VAL A 225 -4.74 -11.78 -21.95
N GLU A 226 -4.47 -12.78 -21.12
CA GLU A 226 -4.08 -12.57 -19.74
C GLU A 226 -2.57 -12.30 -19.69
N VAL A 227 -2.18 -11.22 -19.00
CA VAL A 227 -0.79 -10.82 -18.81
C VAL A 227 -0.44 -10.96 -17.34
N ARG A 228 0.64 -11.70 -17.04
CA ARG A 228 1.14 -11.86 -15.66
C ARG A 228 2.58 -11.43 -15.58
N HIS A 229 2.91 -10.52 -14.68
CA HIS A 229 4.29 -10.24 -14.27
C HIS A 229 4.71 -11.22 -13.19
N LEU A 230 5.88 -11.85 -13.36
CA LEU A 230 6.40 -12.85 -12.44
C LEU A 230 7.83 -12.49 -12.01
N PRO A 231 8.13 -12.55 -10.70
CA PRO A 231 9.49 -12.37 -10.21
C PRO A 231 10.36 -13.57 -10.57
N LEU A 232 11.61 -13.31 -10.94
CA LEU A 232 12.63 -14.32 -11.18
C LEU A 232 13.65 -14.32 -10.03
N HIS A 233 13.71 -15.42 -9.29
CA HIS A 233 14.73 -15.65 -8.28
C HIS A 233 15.90 -16.41 -8.88
N TYR A 234 17.12 -15.95 -8.60
CA TYR A 234 18.36 -16.56 -9.10
C TYR A 234 19.51 -16.35 -8.11
N ASP A 235 20.67 -16.95 -8.32
CA ASP A 235 21.85 -16.71 -7.48
C ASP A 235 22.48 -15.35 -7.82
N HIS A 236 21.85 -14.28 -7.30
CA HIS A 236 22.29 -12.90 -7.48
C HIS A 236 23.67 -12.64 -6.86
N ALA A 237 24.00 -13.35 -5.76
CA ALA A 237 25.30 -13.22 -5.12
C ALA A 237 26.42 -13.79 -6.00
N ALA A 238 26.17 -14.89 -6.73
CA ALA A 238 27.11 -15.41 -7.74
C ALA A 238 27.29 -14.44 -8.91
N ALA A 239 26.18 -13.82 -9.38
CA ALA A 239 26.27 -12.79 -10.43
C ALA A 239 27.11 -11.59 -9.98
N ALA A 240 26.87 -11.05 -8.78
CA ALA A 240 27.66 -9.96 -8.22
C ALA A 240 29.16 -10.33 -8.07
N ARG A 241 29.46 -11.55 -7.60
CA ARG A 241 30.85 -12.05 -7.54
C ARG A 241 31.52 -12.12 -8.90
N ALA A 242 30.81 -12.62 -9.92
CA ALA A 242 31.32 -12.69 -11.28
C ALA A 242 31.67 -11.30 -11.81
N MET A 243 30.81 -10.30 -11.57
CA MET A 243 31.06 -8.89 -11.98
C MET A 243 32.29 -8.31 -11.29
N ARG A 244 32.47 -8.54 -10.00
CA ARG A 244 33.67 -8.10 -9.25
C ARG A 244 34.94 -8.74 -9.78
N LEU A 245 34.89 -10.04 -10.10
CA LEU A 245 36.03 -10.78 -10.69
C LEU A 245 36.37 -10.32 -12.10
N ALA A 246 35.37 -9.90 -12.88
CA ALA A 246 35.56 -9.34 -14.21
C ALA A 246 36.08 -7.89 -14.20
N GLY A 247 36.19 -7.25 -13.04
CA GLY A 247 36.63 -5.87 -12.91
C GLY A 247 35.61 -4.85 -13.42
N LEU A 248 34.33 -5.21 -13.41
CA LEU A 248 33.23 -4.30 -13.74
C LEU A 248 32.97 -3.29 -12.61
N PRO A 249 32.27 -2.16 -12.90
CA PRO A 249 31.96 -1.18 -11.86
C PRO A 249 31.28 -1.81 -10.66
N MET A 250 31.80 -1.49 -9.46
CA MET A 250 31.29 -2.04 -8.20
C MET A 250 29.82 -1.71 -7.97
N ASP A 251 29.39 -0.54 -8.41
CA ASP A 251 28.03 -0.05 -8.26
C ASP A 251 26.99 -1.01 -8.88
N TYR A 252 27.30 -1.60 -10.05
CA TYR A 252 26.42 -2.62 -10.65
C TYR A 252 26.45 -3.97 -9.89
N ALA A 253 27.59 -4.35 -9.32
CA ALA A 253 27.66 -5.56 -8.50
C ALA A 253 26.85 -5.38 -7.20
N GLU A 254 26.86 -4.20 -6.60
CA GLU A 254 26.06 -3.83 -5.43
C GLU A 254 24.56 -3.79 -5.78
N THR A 255 24.21 -3.34 -6.99
CA THR A 255 22.83 -3.39 -7.48
C THR A 255 22.27 -4.82 -7.49
N MET A 256 23.08 -5.82 -7.85
CA MET A 256 22.64 -7.23 -7.84
C MET A 256 22.27 -7.73 -6.43
N GLU A 257 22.85 -7.15 -5.40
CA GLU A 257 22.63 -7.54 -4.00
C GLU A 257 21.58 -6.67 -3.30
N SER A 258 21.60 -5.35 -3.55
CA SER A 258 20.70 -4.38 -2.91
C SER A 258 19.35 -4.24 -3.60
N GLY A 259 19.28 -4.55 -4.90
CA GLY A 259 18.09 -4.28 -5.71
C GLY A 259 17.89 -2.80 -6.07
N ILE A 260 18.88 -1.93 -5.80
CA ILE A 260 18.83 -0.49 -6.07
C ILE A 260 19.81 -0.13 -7.18
N TRP A 261 19.36 0.66 -8.15
CA TRP A 261 20.19 1.09 -9.27
C TRP A 261 21.26 2.10 -8.85
N PRO A 262 22.41 2.12 -9.53
CA PRO A 262 23.52 3.00 -9.16
C PRO A 262 23.29 4.48 -9.55
N SER A 263 22.29 4.75 -10.40
CA SER A 263 21.89 6.09 -10.81
C SER A 263 20.42 6.11 -11.20
N PHE A 264 19.76 7.23 -10.96
CA PHE A 264 18.35 7.48 -11.29
C PHE A 264 18.21 8.48 -12.45
N ASP A 265 19.29 8.83 -13.13
CA ASP A 265 19.34 9.88 -14.19
C ASP A 265 18.32 9.64 -15.32
N VAL A 266 17.95 8.38 -15.57
CA VAL A 266 17.02 8.01 -16.64
C VAL A 266 15.56 7.92 -16.18
N LEU A 267 15.30 7.90 -14.86
CA LEU A 267 13.96 7.71 -14.30
C LEU A 267 13.20 9.03 -14.22
N PRO A 268 11.94 9.09 -14.67
CA PRO A 268 11.02 10.18 -14.31
C PRO A 268 10.81 10.29 -12.79
N ALA A 269 10.28 11.42 -12.34
CA ALA A 269 10.10 11.70 -10.92
C ALA A 269 9.19 10.68 -10.21
N GLU A 270 8.16 10.19 -10.90
CA GLU A 270 7.22 9.19 -10.40
C GLU A 270 7.91 7.84 -10.14
N GLU A 271 8.75 7.37 -11.06
CA GLU A 271 9.53 6.14 -10.91
C GLU A 271 10.67 6.32 -9.89
N GLN A 272 11.27 7.49 -9.78
CA GLN A 272 12.25 7.80 -8.73
C GLN A 272 11.62 7.68 -7.35
N ALA A 273 10.38 8.15 -7.18
CA ALA A 273 9.63 8.06 -5.91
C ALA A 273 9.30 6.62 -5.49
N GLN A 274 9.35 5.65 -6.43
CA GLN A 274 9.13 4.23 -6.17
C GLN A 274 10.41 3.46 -5.82
N THR A 275 11.57 4.10 -5.88
CA THR A 275 12.86 3.45 -5.59
C THR A 275 12.84 2.77 -4.23
N GLY A 276 13.25 1.50 -4.20
CA GLY A 276 13.29 0.69 -2.97
C GLY A 276 11.93 0.19 -2.48
N THR A 277 10.86 0.44 -3.22
CA THR A 277 9.53 -0.09 -2.90
C THR A 277 9.33 -1.43 -3.63
N PRO A 278 9.24 -2.57 -2.93
CA PRO A 278 9.10 -3.88 -3.55
C PRO A 278 7.88 -3.96 -4.45
N LEU A 279 8.09 -4.34 -5.72
CA LEU A 279 7.02 -4.53 -6.69
C LEU A 279 6.25 -5.82 -6.38
N SER A 280 4.94 -5.79 -6.54
CA SER A 280 4.09 -6.99 -6.48
C SER A 280 3.93 -7.62 -7.87
N ALA A 281 3.67 -8.93 -7.90
CA ALA A 281 3.29 -9.62 -9.13
C ALA A 281 1.93 -9.09 -9.60
N GLU A 282 1.91 -8.42 -10.75
CA GLU A 282 0.71 -7.86 -11.33
C GLU A 282 0.07 -8.82 -12.34
N HIS A 283 -1.24 -8.68 -12.50
CA HIS A 283 -2.04 -9.45 -13.43
C HIS A 283 -3.02 -8.51 -14.13
N ALA A 284 -3.07 -8.56 -15.46
CA ALA A 284 -3.98 -7.80 -16.30
C ALA A 284 -4.65 -8.70 -17.33
N VAL A 285 -5.87 -8.39 -17.75
CA VAL A 285 -6.57 -9.08 -18.86
C VAL A 285 -6.83 -8.06 -19.95
N TRP A 286 -6.36 -8.33 -21.16
CA TRP A 286 -6.52 -7.51 -22.32
C TRP A 286 -7.32 -8.23 -23.42
N GLY A 287 -8.34 -7.60 -23.93
CA GLY A 287 -9.16 -8.14 -25.01
C GLY A 287 -10.61 -8.35 -24.61
N ALA A 288 -11.40 -9.02 -25.46
CA ALA A 288 -12.85 -9.04 -25.29
C ALA A 288 -13.21 -9.17 -23.81
N GLU A 289 -13.77 -8.07 -23.32
CA GLU A 289 -14.44 -8.09 -22.04
C GLU A 289 -15.27 -9.36 -21.97
N PRO A 290 -15.16 -10.19 -20.93
CA PRO A 290 -16.34 -10.90 -20.49
C PRO A 290 -17.44 -9.84 -20.46
N PRO A 291 -18.69 -10.10 -20.95
CA PRO A 291 -19.73 -9.07 -21.01
C PRO A 291 -19.57 -8.27 -19.73
N LEU A 292 -19.24 -6.97 -19.86
CA LEU A 292 -18.88 -6.12 -18.73
C LEU A 292 -19.72 -6.58 -17.55
N PRO A 293 -19.20 -7.07 -16.44
CA PRO A 293 -19.98 -6.98 -15.24
C PRO A 293 -20.32 -5.50 -15.24
N LEU A 294 -21.61 -5.19 -15.47
CA LEU A 294 -22.17 -3.84 -15.47
C LEU A 294 -21.32 -3.06 -14.49
N PRO A 295 -20.64 -1.95 -14.87
CA PRO A 295 -19.56 -1.37 -14.07
C PRO A 295 -20.00 -1.46 -12.63
N MET A 296 -19.35 -2.32 -11.86
CA MET A 296 -19.82 -2.58 -10.50
C MET A 296 -19.87 -1.20 -9.88
N PRO A 297 -21.02 -0.73 -9.40
CA PRO A 297 -21.11 0.60 -8.85
C PRO A 297 -19.92 0.75 -7.88
N PRO A 298 -19.29 1.92 -7.82
CA PRO A 298 -18.18 2.10 -6.90
C PRO A 298 -18.57 1.54 -5.54
N ARG A 299 -17.71 0.80 -4.90
CA ARG A 299 -17.99 0.26 -3.56
C ARG A 299 -18.55 1.36 -2.67
N PHE A 300 -19.56 1.05 -1.88
CA PHE A 300 -20.29 1.99 -1.01
C PHE A 300 -21.01 3.14 -1.74
N ALA A 301 -21.32 2.98 -3.02
CA ALA A 301 -22.10 3.97 -3.79
C ALA A 301 -23.61 3.87 -3.54
N ASP A 302 -24.10 2.67 -3.27
CA ASP A 302 -25.49 2.41 -2.91
C ASP A 302 -25.60 2.21 -1.38
N PRO A 303 -26.41 3.01 -0.65
CA PRO A 303 -26.55 2.86 0.79
C PRO A 303 -27.25 1.56 1.23
N LEU A 304 -27.96 0.88 0.31
CA LEU A 304 -28.74 -0.32 0.62
C LEU A 304 -28.05 -1.61 0.16
N ARG A 305 -27.25 -1.54 -0.90
CA ARG A 305 -26.65 -2.71 -1.54
C ARG A 305 -25.16 -2.54 -1.79
N THR A 306 -24.45 -3.63 -1.62
CA THR A 306 -23.05 -3.74 -2.03
C THR A 306 -22.92 -3.64 -3.55
N ALA A 307 -21.75 -3.36 -4.06
CA ALA A 307 -21.44 -3.38 -5.47
C ALA A 307 -21.76 -4.74 -6.15
N SER A 308 -21.76 -5.85 -5.39
CA SER A 308 -22.20 -7.17 -5.87
C SER A 308 -23.71 -7.37 -5.87
N GLY A 309 -24.49 -6.38 -5.40
CA GLY A 309 -25.96 -6.41 -5.37
C GLY A 309 -26.56 -7.08 -4.11
N GLU A 310 -25.72 -7.60 -3.20
CA GLU A 310 -26.16 -8.12 -1.91
C GLU A 310 -26.58 -6.97 -0.98
N PRO A 311 -27.60 -7.11 -0.12
CA PRO A 311 -27.89 -6.11 0.90
C PRO A 311 -26.67 -5.88 1.81
N HIS A 312 -26.43 -4.61 2.16
CA HIS A 312 -25.45 -4.33 3.23
C HIS A 312 -25.88 -4.97 4.53
N ALA A 313 -24.92 -5.49 5.28
CA ALA A 313 -25.19 -6.03 6.61
C ALA A 313 -25.76 -4.96 7.52
N VAL A 314 -26.70 -5.35 8.36
CA VAL A 314 -27.39 -4.47 9.32
C VAL A 314 -27.13 -4.95 10.74
N VAL A 315 -26.74 -4.04 11.63
CA VAL A 315 -26.39 -4.33 13.03
C VAL A 315 -27.37 -3.67 13.95
N ALA A 316 -28.07 -4.47 14.75
CA ALA A 316 -28.95 -3.97 15.79
C ALA A 316 -28.16 -3.43 17.00
N LEU A 317 -28.73 -2.46 17.72
CA LEU A 317 -28.24 -2.09 19.04
C LEU A 317 -28.58 -3.23 20.01
N GLU A 318 -27.56 -3.95 20.48
CA GLU A 318 -27.74 -5.06 21.44
C GLU A 318 -27.90 -4.54 22.87
N ARG A 319 -27.04 -3.58 23.23
CA ARG A 319 -27.15 -2.82 24.48
C ARG A 319 -26.38 -1.50 24.33
N LEU A 320 -26.80 -0.46 25.00
CA LEU A 320 -26.06 0.79 25.03
C LEU A 320 -25.11 0.79 26.24
N SER A 321 -23.86 0.40 26.05
CA SER A 321 -22.84 0.38 27.12
C SER A 321 -22.01 1.67 27.18
N THR A 322 -21.86 2.37 26.04
CA THR A 322 -21.12 3.63 25.94
C THR A 322 -21.94 4.67 25.17
N LEU A 323 -22.18 5.82 25.78
CA LEU A 323 -22.75 6.98 25.08
C LEU A 323 -21.67 8.01 24.85
N TRP A 324 -21.36 8.26 23.58
CA TRP A 324 -20.39 9.27 23.16
C TRP A 324 -21.03 10.64 22.99
N PHE A 325 -20.28 11.68 23.33
CA PHE A 325 -20.61 13.06 23.03
C PHE A 325 -19.49 13.71 22.23
N ASN A 326 -19.82 14.20 21.04
CA ASN A 326 -18.91 15.06 20.29
C ASN A 326 -19.04 16.49 20.82
N THR A 327 -17.98 16.99 21.41
CA THR A 327 -17.95 18.28 22.08
C THR A 327 -17.75 19.47 21.14
N GLY A 328 -17.66 19.22 19.84
CA GLY A 328 -17.41 20.18 18.77
C GLY A 328 -16.18 19.81 17.93
N THR A 329 -16.07 20.36 16.71
CA THR A 329 -14.96 20.06 15.78
C THR A 329 -13.78 21.00 15.87
N LEU A 330 -13.86 22.09 16.65
CA LEU A 330 -12.70 22.96 16.86
C LEU A 330 -11.58 22.22 17.58
N CYS A 331 -10.36 22.35 17.06
CA CYS A 331 -9.14 21.74 17.60
C CYS A 331 -8.00 22.77 17.59
N ASN A 332 -7.06 22.67 18.52
CA ASN A 332 -5.88 23.51 18.54
C ASN A 332 -4.80 23.14 17.53
N ILE A 333 -4.97 22.00 16.83
CA ILE A 333 -4.09 21.49 15.76
C ILE A 333 -4.92 21.05 14.55
N ALA A 334 -4.24 20.82 13.41
CA ALA A 334 -4.83 20.31 12.17
C ALA A 334 -4.02 19.09 11.73
N CYS A 335 -4.43 17.90 12.17
CA CYS A 335 -3.74 16.65 11.86
C CYS A 335 -3.99 16.21 10.42
N ALA A 336 -2.96 15.70 9.74
CA ALA A 336 -3.14 15.04 8.47
C ALA A 336 -4.03 13.79 8.64
N GLY A 337 -5.01 13.59 7.75
CA GLY A 337 -5.92 12.44 7.81
C GLY A 337 -6.87 12.42 9.02
N CYS A 338 -7.19 13.56 9.62
CA CYS A 338 -8.20 13.62 10.68
C CYS A 338 -9.58 13.26 10.15
N TYR A 339 -10.16 12.14 10.63
CA TYR A 339 -11.42 11.59 10.10
C TYR A 339 -12.65 12.51 10.28
N ILE A 340 -12.62 13.44 11.25
CA ILE A 340 -13.64 14.48 11.42
C ILE A 340 -13.16 15.86 10.94
N GLU A 341 -12.04 15.92 10.22
CA GLU A 341 -11.47 17.13 9.63
C GLU A 341 -11.28 18.29 10.63
N SER A 342 -11.01 17.95 11.90
CA SER A 342 -10.87 18.95 12.96
C SER A 342 -9.67 19.86 12.73
N THR A 343 -9.92 21.17 12.87
CA THR A 343 -8.91 22.23 12.74
C THR A 343 -9.29 23.40 13.65
N PRO A 344 -8.42 24.42 13.81
CA PRO A 344 -8.78 25.64 14.52
C PRO A 344 -9.92 26.45 13.89
N ARG A 345 -10.36 26.09 12.69
CA ARG A 345 -11.40 26.81 11.93
C ARG A 345 -12.63 25.96 11.59
N ASN A 346 -12.55 24.64 11.76
CA ASN A 346 -13.68 23.77 11.47
C ASN A 346 -14.69 23.82 12.61
N ASP A 347 -15.83 24.46 12.38
CA ASP A 347 -16.96 24.57 13.30
C ASP A 347 -18.23 23.84 12.77
N ARG A 348 -18.06 22.83 11.92
CA ARG A 348 -19.19 22.06 11.35
C ARG A 348 -20.01 21.36 12.43
N LEU A 349 -19.38 20.92 13.52
CA LEU A 349 -20.06 20.56 14.76
C LEU A 349 -19.80 21.67 15.78
N LEU A 350 -20.89 22.20 16.29
CA LEU A 350 -20.88 23.26 17.31
C LEU A 350 -20.41 22.70 18.66
N TYR A 351 -19.94 23.55 19.52
CA TYR A 351 -19.77 23.17 20.93
C TYR A 351 -21.10 22.68 21.50
N LEU A 352 -21.09 21.44 21.98
CA LEU A 352 -22.22 20.88 22.70
C LEU A 352 -22.35 21.65 24.02
N SER A 353 -23.53 22.17 24.30
CA SER A 353 -23.78 22.89 25.55
C SER A 353 -23.96 21.91 26.71
N ARG A 354 -23.65 22.39 27.91
CA ARG A 354 -23.88 21.65 29.14
C ARG A 354 -25.36 21.24 29.31
N SER A 355 -26.30 22.11 28.98
CA SER A 355 -27.74 21.82 29.08
C SER A 355 -28.17 20.71 28.10
N ALA A 356 -27.63 20.67 26.89
CA ALA A 356 -27.88 19.61 25.95
C ALA A 356 -27.28 18.25 26.43
N PHE A 357 -26.08 18.29 26.98
CA PHE A 357 -25.43 17.13 27.58
C PHE A 357 -26.28 16.54 28.73
N ASP A 358 -26.71 17.40 29.69
CA ASP A 358 -27.52 16.97 30.83
C ASP A 358 -28.86 16.34 30.41
N ARG A 359 -29.49 16.88 29.35
CA ARG A 359 -30.72 16.32 28.77
C ARG A 359 -30.52 14.88 28.32
N PHE A 360 -29.47 14.62 27.52
CA PHE A 360 -29.20 13.26 27.03
C PHE A 360 -28.74 12.30 28.13
N LEU A 361 -28.04 12.77 29.17
CA LEU A 361 -27.75 11.98 30.35
C LEU A 361 -29.00 11.52 31.06
N GLN A 362 -29.97 12.45 31.29
CA GLN A 362 -31.23 12.13 31.94
C GLN A 362 -32.06 11.14 31.12
N GLU A 363 -32.08 11.31 29.81
CA GLU A 363 -32.74 10.37 28.90
C GLU A 363 -32.07 8.97 28.97
N ALA A 364 -30.73 8.93 29.01
CA ALA A 364 -29.96 7.70 29.09
C ALA A 364 -30.20 6.95 30.41
N GLU A 365 -30.18 7.64 31.55
CA GLU A 365 -30.46 7.03 32.86
C GLU A 365 -31.83 6.35 32.92
N THR A 366 -32.82 6.93 32.21
CA THR A 366 -34.17 6.39 32.19
C THR A 366 -34.33 5.24 31.20
N ALA A 367 -33.73 5.34 30.02
CA ALA A 367 -33.96 4.42 28.89
C ALA A 367 -32.94 3.27 28.81
N TYR A 368 -31.76 3.40 29.43
CA TYR A 368 -30.63 2.48 29.34
C TYR A 368 -29.93 2.30 30.69
N PRO A 369 -30.54 1.60 31.63
CA PRO A 369 -29.96 1.38 32.98
C PRO A 369 -28.63 0.63 32.94
N GLU A 370 -28.33 -0.04 31.82
CA GLU A 370 -27.08 -0.76 31.56
C GLU A 370 -25.95 0.15 31.04
N LEU A 371 -26.18 1.43 30.84
CA LEU A 371 -25.15 2.38 30.41
C LEU A 371 -24.10 2.54 31.50
N GLU A 372 -22.86 2.23 31.18
CA GLU A 372 -21.74 2.25 32.14
C GLU A 372 -20.81 3.44 31.90
N GLU A 373 -20.65 3.87 30.64
CA GLU A 373 -19.60 4.78 30.26
C GLU A 373 -20.09 5.96 29.41
N ILE A 374 -19.61 7.15 29.74
CA ILE A 374 -19.76 8.36 28.95
C ILE A 374 -18.43 8.68 28.29
N GLY A 375 -18.42 8.69 26.94
CA GLY A 375 -17.26 9.08 26.14
C GLY A 375 -17.34 10.55 25.70
N LEU A 376 -16.27 11.28 25.85
CA LEU A 376 -16.13 12.64 25.33
C LEU A 376 -15.09 12.68 24.24
N THR A 377 -15.49 13.13 23.05
CA THR A 377 -14.64 13.23 21.86
C THR A 377 -14.92 14.52 21.09
N GLY A 378 -14.29 14.69 19.94
CA GLY A 378 -14.48 15.87 19.09
C GLY A 378 -13.19 16.24 18.37
N GLY A 379 -12.95 17.54 18.16
CA GLY A 379 -11.64 18.04 17.77
C GLY A 379 -10.65 17.89 18.94
N GLU A 380 -10.66 18.87 19.83
CA GLU A 380 -10.06 18.72 21.15
C GLU A 380 -11.12 19.05 22.19
N PRO A 381 -11.60 18.08 22.99
CA PRO A 381 -12.69 18.29 23.91
C PRO A 381 -12.52 19.48 24.86
N PHE A 382 -11.30 19.68 25.37
CA PHE A 382 -11.00 20.78 26.28
C PHE A 382 -10.96 22.19 25.63
N MET A 383 -11.23 22.28 24.34
CA MET A 383 -11.53 23.57 23.67
C MET A 383 -12.96 24.04 23.99
N ASN A 384 -13.87 23.12 24.27
CA ASN A 384 -15.22 23.44 24.73
C ASN A 384 -15.20 23.78 26.25
N PRO A 385 -15.58 24.98 26.65
CA PRO A 385 -15.49 25.42 28.05
C PRO A 385 -16.41 24.63 29.01
N ASP A 386 -17.44 23.96 28.49
CA ASP A 386 -18.39 23.18 29.29
C ASP A 386 -17.90 21.79 29.64
N VAL A 387 -16.83 21.29 28.98
CA VAL A 387 -16.35 19.90 29.14
C VAL A 387 -15.96 19.55 30.59
N PRO A 388 -15.24 20.40 31.37
CA PRO A 388 -14.96 20.05 32.75
C PRO A 388 -16.24 19.84 33.58
N GLY A 389 -17.27 20.66 33.34
CA GLY A 389 -18.57 20.50 33.95
C GLY A 389 -19.32 19.25 33.51
N MET A 390 -19.23 18.89 32.22
CA MET A 390 -19.82 17.65 31.70
C MET A 390 -19.18 16.43 32.36
N ILE A 391 -17.85 16.39 32.50
CA ILE A 391 -17.12 15.34 33.21
C ILE A 391 -17.64 15.19 34.64
N GLU A 392 -17.72 16.29 35.39
CA GLU A 392 -18.19 16.31 36.77
C GLU A 392 -19.63 15.76 36.89
N ALA A 393 -20.53 16.22 36.02
CA ALA A 393 -21.92 15.76 36.02
C ALA A 393 -22.09 14.28 35.74
N ALA A 394 -21.34 13.72 34.78
CA ALA A 394 -21.39 12.31 34.49
C ALA A 394 -20.84 11.47 35.65
N LEU A 395 -19.72 11.88 36.25
CA LEU A 395 -19.11 11.20 37.39
C LEU A 395 -20.02 11.25 38.65
N GLU A 396 -20.72 12.35 38.89
CA GLU A 396 -21.68 12.49 39.99
C GLU A 396 -22.87 11.57 39.85
N ARG A 397 -23.31 11.31 38.61
CA ARG A 397 -24.39 10.35 38.32
C ARG A 397 -23.92 8.89 38.34
N GLY A 398 -22.65 8.62 38.63
CA GLY A 398 -22.12 7.24 38.80
C GLY A 398 -21.47 6.65 37.55
N PHE A 399 -21.48 7.33 36.42
CA PHE A 399 -20.86 6.84 35.18
C PHE A 399 -19.33 6.82 35.26
N ARG A 400 -18.70 5.95 34.49
CA ARG A 400 -17.30 6.10 34.09
C ARG A 400 -17.24 7.16 32.99
N VAL A 401 -16.15 7.92 32.96
CA VAL A 401 -15.94 8.94 31.93
C VAL A 401 -14.61 8.66 31.23
N LEU A 402 -14.65 8.52 29.90
CA LEU A 402 -13.49 8.44 29.04
C LEU A 402 -13.38 9.69 28.16
N VAL A 403 -12.26 10.41 28.25
CA VAL A 403 -12.00 11.60 27.43
C VAL A 403 -10.89 11.31 26.42
N LEU A 404 -11.17 11.49 25.12
CA LEU A 404 -10.17 11.42 24.06
C LEU A 404 -9.54 12.80 23.89
N THR A 405 -8.23 12.94 24.07
CA THR A 405 -7.55 14.25 24.04
C THR A 405 -6.17 14.16 23.40
N ASN A 406 -5.68 15.25 22.84
CA ASN A 406 -4.28 15.37 22.42
C ASN A 406 -3.35 15.72 23.61
N ALA A 407 -3.88 15.88 24.81
CA ALA A 407 -3.20 16.18 26.07
C ALA A 407 -2.36 17.47 26.07
N MET A 408 -2.57 18.35 25.08
CA MET A 408 -1.82 19.58 24.92
C MET A 408 -2.42 20.73 25.78
N ARG A 409 -2.04 21.95 25.46
CA ARG A 409 -2.39 23.16 26.20
C ARG A 409 -3.89 23.33 26.56
N PRO A 410 -4.86 22.94 25.70
CA PRO A 410 -6.28 23.04 26.11
C PRO A 410 -6.59 22.22 27.37
N MET A 411 -6.19 20.93 27.40
CA MET A 411 -6.35 20.09 28.60
C MET A 411 -5.54 20.62 29.79
N GLN A 412 -4.29 21.01 29.55
CA GLN A 412 -3.39 21.46 30.61
C GLN A 412 -3.89 22.70 31.35
N ARG A 413 -4.74 23.53 30.74
CA ARG A 413 -5.40 24.68 31.42
C ARG A 413 -6.39 24.25 32.50
N HIS A 414 -6.82 23.00 32.50
CA HIS A 414 -7.80 22.43 33.44
C HIS A 414 -7.16 21.46 34.44
N GLN A 415 -5.83 21.49 34.60
CA GLN A 415 -5.09 20.56 35.48
C GLN A 415 -5.64 20.54 36.90
N ASP A 416 -5.88 21.69 37.52
CA ASP A 416 -6.40 21.78 38.90
C ASP A 416 -7.81 21.16 39.01
N THR A 417 -8.67 21.40 38.03
CA THR A 417 -10.00 20.82 37.99
C THR A 417 -9.96 19.31 37.78
N LEU A 418 -9.14 18.83 36.82
CA LEU A 418 -8.96 17.40 36.55
C LEU A 418 -8.37 16.67 37.77
N ALA A 419 -7.36 17.27 38.43
CA ALA A 419 -6.76 16.69 39.64
C ALA A 419 -7.80 16.57 40.77
N ARG A 420 -8.63 17.60 40.99
CA ARG A 420 -9.72 17.56 41.98
C ARG A 420 -10.76 16.48 41.65
N LEU A 421 -11.16 16.36 40.38
CA LEU A 421 -12.10 15.35 39.96
C LEU A 421 -11.50 13.94 40.10
N HIS A 422 -10.25 13.75 39.73
CA HIS A 422 -9.57 12.47 39.92
C HIS A 422 -9.43 12.09 41.39
N HIS A 423 -9.06 13.05 42.26
CA HIS A 423 -9.02 12.81 43.69
C HIS A 423 -10.38 12.38 44.26
N ARG A 424 -11.50 12.97 43.77
CA ARG A 424 -12.86 12.65 44.24
C ARG A 424 -13.40 11.33 43.67
N PHE A 425 -13.12 11.03 42.40
CA PHE A 425 -13.77 9.95 41.65
C PHE A 425 -12.86 8.82 41.25
N GLY A 426 -11.54 8.99 41.39
CA GLY A 426 -10.52 7.96 41.18
C GLY A 426 -10.52 7.37 39.77
N GLN A 427 -10.56 6.06 39.72
CA GLN A 427 -10.47 5.27 38.49
C GLN A 427 -11.66 5.43 37.53
N ARG A 428 -12.69 6.16 37.91
CA ARG A 428 -13.85 6.41 37.05
C ARG A 428 -13.61 7.50 36.00
N LEU A 429 -12.54 8.31 36.14
CA LEU A 429 -12.12 9.30 35.15
C LEU A 429 -10.87 8.80 34.41
N ALA A 430 -11.04 8.36 33.17
CA ALA A 430 -9.97 7.90 32.30
C ALA A 430 -9.73 8.88 31.16
N LEU A 431 -8.46 9.03 30.76
CA LEU A 431 -8.09 9.81 29.58
C LEU A 431 -7.33 8.93 28.58
N ARG A 432 -7.72 9.04 27.31
CA ARG A 432 -6.99 8.42 26.20
C ARG A 432 -6.26 9.49 25.42
N VAL A 433 -4.92 9.42 25.48
CA VAL A 433 -4.06 10.40 24.84
C VAL A 433 -3.75 9.95 23.41
N SER A 434 -4.00 10.81 22.45
CA SER A 434 -3.70 10.57 21.07
C SER A 434 -2.23 10.91 20.76
N LEU A 435 -1.42 9.89 20.42
CA LEU A 435 0.02 10.03 20.18
C LEU A 435 0.42 9.13 18.99
N ASP A 436 0.44 9.67 17.77
CA ASP A 436 0.54 8.86 16.55
C ASP A 436 1.93 8.27 16.25
N HIS A 437 2.97 8.62 17.02
CA HIS A 437 4.30 8.02 16.89
C HIS A 437 5.12 8.19 18.17
N TYR A 438 6.03 7.27 18.43
CA TYR A 438 6.94 7.30 19.58
C TYR A 438 8.10 8.29 19.43
N SER A 439 8.38 8.80 18.22
CA SER A 439 9.36 9.86 17.96
C SER A 439 8.67 11.20 17.68
N SER A 440 9.38 12.30 17.98
CA SER A 440 8.92 13.66 17.67
C SER A 440 8.69 13.84 16.18
N GLU A 441 9.63 13.41 15.34
CA GLU A 441 9.54 13.54 13.89
C GLU A 441 8.31 12.82 13.31
N GLY A 442 8.11 11.54 13.68
CA GLY A 442 6.97 10.77 13.21
C GLY A 442 5.63 11.35 13.67
N HIS A 443 5.53 11.75 14.93
CA HIS A 443 4.32 12.36 15.50
C HIS A 443 4.00 13.70 14.82
N GLU A 444 5.00 14.58 14.69
CA GLU A 444 4.80 15.92 14.17
C GLU A 444 4.54 15.95 12.66
N ARG A 445 4.99 14.94 11.91
CA ARG A 445 4.62 14.74 10.51
C ARG A 445 3.10 14.60 10.35
N ILE A 446 2.44 13.96 11.31
CA ILE A 446 1.01 13.67 11.30
C ILE A 446 0.22 14.81 11.97
N ARG A 447 0.68 15.27 13.15
CA ARG A 447 -0.08 16.21 14.01
C ARG A 447 0.37 17.67 13.94
N GLY A 448 1.41 17.95 13.18
CA GLY A 448 1.97 19.29 13.00
C GLY A 448 3.15 19.57 13.91
N ALA A 449 4.03 20.45 13.44
CA ALA A 449 5.26 20.84 14.13
C ALA A 449 4.99 21.38 15.55
N GLY A 450 5.82 20.97 16.49
CA GLY A 450 5.73 21.40 17.89
C GLY A 450 4.60 20.75 18.69
N SER A 451 3.95 19.70 18.18
CA SER A 451 2.86 19.01 18.89
C SER A 451 3.35 17.92 19.85
N PHE A 452 4.51 17.32 19.61
CA PHE A 452 5.01 16.19 20.41
C PHE A 452 5.33 16.55 21.86
N ALA A 453 6.18 17.54 22.09
CA ALA A 453 6.64 17.89 23.42
C ALA A 453 5.48 18.30 24.38
N PRO A 454 4.49 19.12 23.95
CA PRO A 454 3.33 19.42 24.78
C PRO A 454 2.45 18.19 25.07
N ALA A 455 2.27 17.28 24.11
CA ALA A 455 1.51 16.04 24.32
C ALA A 455 2.19 15.13 25.35
N ILE A 456 3.51 14.96 25.24
CA ILE A 456 4.33 14.19 26.21
C ILE A 456 4.27 14.81 27.61
N ALA A 457 4.34 16.15 27.71
CA ALA A 457 4.21 16.84 28.98
C ALA A 457 2.85 16.59 29.65
N GLY A 458 1.76 16.62 28.85
CA GLY A 458 0.42 16.31 29.32
C GLY A 458 0.27 14.85 29.76
N LEU A 459 0.75 13.90 28.95
CA LEU A 459 0.75 12.47 29.27
C LEU A 459 1.52 12.20 30.57
N GLY A 460 2.71 12.74 30.71
CA GLY A 460 3.52 12.60 31.91
C GLY A 460 2.88 13.23 33.15
N TRP A 461 2.15 14.34 33.01
CA TRP A 461 1.39 14.94 34.11
C TRP A 461 0.25 14.02 34.58
N LEU A 462 -0.55 13.47 33.64
CA LEU A 462 -1.62 12.52 33.96
C LEU A 462 -1.08 11.28 34.67
N ALA A 463 -0.01 10.71 34.17
CA ALA A 463 0.59 9.51 34.74
C ALA A 463 1.12 9.75 36.16
N ARG A 464 1.80 10.90 36.41
CA ARG A 464 2.30 11.24 37.76
C ARG A 464 1.21 11.38 38.80
N LEU A 465 0.01 11.78 38.40
CA LEU A 465 -1.14 11.88 39.31
C LEU A 465 -1.92 10.57 39.44
N GLY A 466 -1.54 9.51 38.71
CA GLY A 466 -2.17 8.20 38.78
C GLY A 466 -3.52 8.09 38.06
N PHE A 467 -3.78 8.95 37.07
CA PHE A 467 -4.95 8.78 36.22
C PHE A 467 -4.91 7.46 35.46
N PRO A 468 -6.04 6.79 35.27
CA PRO A 468 -6.16 5.75 34.24
C PRO A 468 -5.93 6.38 32.88
N VAL A 469 -4.74 6.12 32.30
CA VAL A 469 -4.34 6.70 31.02
C VAL A 469 -4.04 5.59 30.05
N THR A 470 -4.58 5.74 28.83
CA THR A 470 -4.24 4.90 27.68
C THR A 470 -3.72 5.77 26.54
N VAL A 471 -3.00 5.19 25.60
CA VAL A 471 -2.50 5.88 24.41
C VAL A 471 -3.17 5.30 23.17
N ALA A 472 -3.69 6.18 22.30
CA ALA A 472 -4.24 5.79 21.01
C ALA A 472 -3.32 6.26 19.89
N VAL A 473 -3.07 5.37 18.94
CA VAL A 473 -2.14 5.54 17.82
C VAL A 473 -2.85 5.21 16.53
N ARG A 474 -2.67 6.02 15.49
CA ARG A 474 -2.97 5.61 14.12
C ARG A 474 -1.79 4.82 13.59
N PHE A 475 -2.07 3.60 13.16
CA PHE A 475 -1.03 2.62 12.87
C PHE A 475 -0.95 2.30 11.38
N THR A 476 0.29 2.34 10.84
CA THR A 476 0.65 1.83 9.52
C THR A 476 2.03 1.19 9.64
N GLY A 477 2.19 -0.09 9.34
CA GLY A 477 3.51 -0.73 9.32
C GLY A 477 3.60 -2.01 10.16
N ASP A 478 4.77 -2.26 10.74
CA ASP A 478 4.99 -3.41 11.61
C ASP A 478 4.56 -3.10 13.06
N GLU A 479 3.66 -3.93 13.59
CA GLU A 479 3.09 -3.74 14.92
C GLU A 479 4.15 -3.90 16.01
N ALA A 480 5.04 -4.87 15.88
CA ALA A 480 6.05 -5.17 16.89
C ALA A 480 7.09 -4.04 17.01
N ASP A 481 7.51 -3.46 15.89
CA ASP A 481 8.41 -2.31 15.87
C ASP A 481 7.77 -1.08 16.53
N PHE A 482 6.47 -0.86 16.28
CA PHE A 482 5.72 0.23 16.89
C PHE A 482 5.59 0.05 18.40
N GLN A 483 5.21 -1.14 18.86
CA GLN A 483 5.09 -1.47 20.28
C GLN A 483 6.44 -1.33 21.00
N ALA A 484 7.53 -1.81 20.40
CA ALA A 484 8.89 -1.65 20.95
C ALA A 484 9.29 -0.18 21.07
N GLY A 485 9.01 0.64 20.04
CA GLY A 485 9.28 2.07 20.06
C GLY A 485 8.50 2.82 21.15
N PHE A 486 7.22 2.48 21.35
CA PHE A 486 6.39 3.03 22.42
C PHE A 486 6.83 2.55 23.82
N ALA A 487 7.21 1.28 23.97
CA ALA A 487 7.76 0.76 25.22
C ALA A 487 9.03 1.53 25.65
N ASP A 488 9.92 1.82 24.68
CA ASP A 488 11.10 2.65 24.95
C ASP A 488 10.71 4.10 25.31
N LEU A 489 9.77 4.71 24.61
CA LEU A 489 9.26 6.04 24.93
C LEU A 489 8.69 6.10 26.35
N PHE A 490 7.79 5.18 26.70
CA PHE A 490 7.13 5.17 28.02
C PHE A 490 8.13 5.00 29.15
N ARG A 491 9.13 4.14 28.98
CA ARG A 491 10.25 3.97 29.93
C ARG A 491 11.04 5.27 30.09
N ARG A 492 11.41 5.95 28.99
CA ARG A 492 12.17 7.21 29.01
C ARG A 492 11.44 8.36 29.70
N ILE A 493 10.11 8.42 29.55
CA ILE A 493 9.31 9.49 30.16
C ILE A 493 8.72 9.10 31.52
N GLY A 494 9.01 7.89 32.02
CA GLY A 494 8.57 7.41 33.33
C GLY A 494 7.05 7.20 33.44
N VAL A 495 6.41 6.72 32.36
CA VAL A 495 4.97 6.44 32.31
C VAL A 495 4.76 4.93 32.35
N ALA A 496 3.93 4.46 33.30
CA ALA A 496 3.64 3.05 33.50
C ALA A 496 2.49 2.58 32.57
N ILE A 497 2.75 2.54 31.27
CA ILE A 497 1.87 1.98 30.24
C ILE A 497 2.60 0.78 29.63
N ASP A 498 1.94 -0.37 29.58
CA ASP A 498 2.42 -1.54 28.85
C ASP A 498 2.08 -1.38 27.35
N ALA A 499 3.12 -1.23 26.52
CA ALA A 499 2.95 -1.06 25.08
C ALA A 499 2.50 -2.35 24.38
N TRP A 500 2.58 -3.51 25.03
CA TRP A 500 2.14 -4.79 24.51
C TRP A 500 0.70 -5.15 24.92
N ASP A 501 0.12 -4.37 25.84
CA ASP A 501 -1.28 -4.49 26.24
C ASP A 501 -2.17 -3.64 25.31
N PRO A 502 -3.02 -4.26 24.47
CA PRO A 502 -3.88 -3.55 23.54
C PRO A 502 -4.96 -2.69 24.22
N GLU A 503 -5.20 -2.88 25.51
CA GLU A 503 -6.08 -2.01 26.28
C GLU A 503 -5.36 -0.72 26.72
N GLN A 504 -4.03 -0.72 26.81
CA GLN A 504 -3.22 0.42 27.22
C GLN A 504 -2.60 1.19 26.03
N LEU A 505 -2.07 0.46 25.03
CA LEU A 505 -1.66 1.04 23.74
C LEU A 505 -2.64 0.59 22.66
N VAL A 506 -3.59 1.45 22.31
CA VAL A 506 -4.66 1.16 21.35
C VAL A 506 -4.19 1.53 19.95
N LEU A 507 -4.00 0.55 19.10
CA LEU A 507 -3.62 0.75 17.70
C LEU A 507 -4.88 0.85 16.84
N PHE A 508 -5.07 1.96 16.15
CA PHE A 508 -6.16 2.16 15.20
C PHE A 508 -5.66 2.03 13.76
N PRO A 509 -6.39 1.34 12.88
CA PRO A 509 -6.04 1.28 11.47
C PRO A 509 -6.10 2.68 10.84
N GLU A 510 -5.15 2.98 9.94
CA GLU A 510 -5.18 4.22 9.16
C GLU A 510 -6.38 4.21 8.21
N LEU A 511 -7.21 5.25 8.26
CA LEU A 511 -8.44 5.36 7.48
C LEU A 511 -8.25 5.94 6.08
N THR A 512 -7.13 6.64 5.85
CA THR A 512 -6.84 7.37 4.61
C THR A 512 -6.04 6.56 3.58
N VAL A 513 -5.85 5.25 3.81
CA VAL A 513 -5.16 4.36 2.86
C VAL A 513 -5.91 4.30 1.53
N ALA A 514 -5.18 4.35 0.43
CA ALA A 514 -5.72 4.27 -0.92
C ALA A 514 -6.51 2.98 -1.16
N GLY A 515 -7.60 3.08 -1.92
CA GLY A 515 -8.49 1.97 -2.26
C GLY A 515 -9.66 1.79 -1.28
N ALA A 516 -10.81 1.38 -1.80
CA ALA A 516 -11.97 1.05 -0.98
C ALA A 516 -11.82 -0.37 -0.40
N PRO A 517 -12.02 -0.56 0.92
CA PRO A 517 -12.04 -1.90 1.52
C PRO A 517 -13.18 -2.74 0.94
N PRO A 518 -13.20 -4.07 1.20
CA PRO A 518 -14.36 -4.90 0.88
C PRO A 518 -15.64 -4.36 1.55
N GLU A 519 -16.77 -4.44 0.85
CA GLU A 519 -18.07 -4.15 1.43
C GLU A 519 -18.55 -5.31 2.29
N ILE A 520 -19.39 -5.02 3.25
CA ILE A 520 -19.91 -6.00 4.21
C ILE A 520 -21.36 -6.33 3.83
N GLY A 521 -21.52 -7.41 3.09
CA GLY A 521 -22.84 -7.98 2.82
C GLY A 521 -23.35 -8.82 4.01
N GLU A 522 -24.64 -9.16 3.99
CA GLU A 522 -25.29 -9.90 5.08
C GLU A 522 -24.65 -11.28 5.30
N THR A 523 -24.35 -12.02 4.23
CA THR A 523 -23.70 -13.34 4.28
C THR A 523 -22.33 -13.26 4.91
N CYS A 524 -21.52 -12.26 4.49
CA CYS A 524 -20.20 -12.00 5.05
C CYS A 524 -20.28 -11.70 6.57
N TRP A 525 -21.20 -10.83 6.96
CA TRP A 525 -21.38 -10.46 8.35
C TRP A 525 -21.83 -11.63 9.25
N GLN A 526 -22.74 -12.46 8.77
CA GLN A 526 -23.16 -13.66 9.49
C GLN A 526 -21.98 -14.61 9.76
N ALA A 527 -21.12 -14.83 8.78
CA ALA A 527 -19.90 -15.63 8.93
C ALA A 527 -18.93 -15.03 9.96
N LEU A 528 -18.68 -13.72 9.89
CA LEU A 528 -17.79 -13.01 10.82
C LEU A 528 -18.36 -12.99 12.25
N ARG A 529 -19.65 -12.77 12.40
CA ARG A 529 -20.34 -12.75 13.69
C ARG A 529 -20.30 -14.13 14.37
N SER A 530 -20.42 -15.22 13.61
CA SER A 530 -20.27 -16.58 14.15
C SER A 530 -18.87 -16.86 14.70
N GLN A 531 -17.87 -16.06 14.31
CA GLN A 531 -16.50 -16.07 14.83
C GLN A 531 -16.30 -15.11 16.03
N GLY A 532 -17.37 -14.54 16.59
CA GLY A 532 -17.31 -13.63 17.73
C GLY A 532 -17.00 -12.16 17.37
N ARG A 533 -17.06 -11.78 16.09
CA ARG A 533 -16.85 -10.38 15.68
C ARG A 533 -17.99 -9.47 16.16
N SER A 534 -17.63 -8.30 16.69
CA SER A 534 -18.57 -7.26 17.08
C SER A 534 -18.13 -5.90 16.54
N VAL A 535 -19.06 -4.96 16.46
CA VAL A 535 -18.80 -3.59 15.98
C VAL A 535 -19.38 -2.56 16.93
N MET A 536 -18.79 -1.36 16.99
CA MET A 536 -19.17 -0.32 17.94
C MET A 536 -20.67 0.01 17.93
N CYS A 537 -21.29 0.04 16.75
CA CYS A 537 -22.71 0.41 16.63
C CYS A 537 -23.67 -0.62 17.27
N SER A 538 -23.20 -1.81 17.67
CA SER A 538 -24.00 -2.74 18.48
C SER A 538 -24.08 -2.36 19.97
N THR A 539 -23.16 -1.48 20.46
CA THR A 539 -23.05 -1.16 21.89
C THR A 539 -22.91 0.33 22.19
N SER A 540 -22.84 1.20 21.18
CA SER A 540 -22.66 2.63 21.40
C SER A 540 -23.48 3.50 20.46
N ARG A 541 -23.69 4.76 20.86
CA ARG A 541 -24.25 5.87 20.07
C ARG A 541 -23.45 7.13 20.35
N MET A 542 -23.56 8.13 19.46
CA MET A 542 -22.91 9.43 19.70
C MET A 542 -23.89 10.58 19.51
N VAL A 543 -23.84 11.54 20.42
CA VAL A 543 -24.55 12.82 20.31
C VAL A 543 -23.66 13.84 19.61
N VAL A 544 -24.19 14.52 18.60
CA VAL A 544 -23.52 15.59 17.84
C VAL A 544 -24.43 16.82 17.72
N HIS A 545 -23.84 18.00 17.58
CA HIS A 545 -24.60 19.21 17.25
C HIS A 545 -24.04 19.83 15.97
N ARG A 546 -24.72 19.62 14.87
CA ARG A 546 -24.28 20.16 13.57
C ARG A 546 -24.63 21.63 13.43
N LYS A 547 -23.75 22.40 12.83
CA LYS A 547 -23.99 23.82 12.53
C LYS A 547 -25.19 23.96 11.59
N GLY A 548 -26.13 24.82 12.00
CA GLY A 548 -27.38 25.03 11.27
C GLY A 548 -28.55 24.16 11.73
N GLU A 549 -28.33 23.16 12.57
CA GLU A 549 -29.39 22.38 13.20
C GLU A 549 -29.88 23.04 14.49
N PRO A 550 -31.19 23.05 14.75
CA PRO A 550 -31.75 23.71 15.91
C PRO A 550 -31.45 22.98 17.23
N SER A 551 -31.12 21.70 17.19
CA SER A 551 -30.87 20.86 18.35
C SER A 551 -29.87 19.73 18.02
N PRO A 552 -29.15 19.20 19.03
CA PRO A 552 -28.29 18.04 18.85
C PRO A 552 -29.05 16.79 18.40
N ARG A 553 -28.35 15.94 17.67
CA ARG A 553 -28.82 14.70 17.07
C ARG A 553 -28.02 13.51 17.59
N VAL A 554 -28.59 12.32 17.49
CA VAL A 554 -27.90 11.07 17.79
C VAL A 554 -27.48 10.41 16.49
N VAL A 555 -26.21 10.03 16.40
CA VAL A 555 -25.64 9.30 15.26
C VAL A 555 -25.15 7.94 15.67
N ALA A 556 -25.01 7.05 14.68
CA ALA A 556 -24.72 5.64 14.88
C ALA A 556 -23.37 5.36 15.55
N CYS A 557 -22.32 6.14 15.23
CA CYS A 557 -20.98 5.92 15.77
C CYS A 557 -20.09 7.17 15.71
N THR A 558 -18.93 7.08 16.34
CA THR A 558 -17.94 8.17 16.44
C THR A 558 -17.30 8.53 15.10
N LEU A 559 -17.30 7.62 14.13
CA LEU A 559 -16.61 7.82 12.85
C LEU A 559 -17.49 8.50 11.78
N GLN A 560 -18.79 8.64 12.03
CA GLN A 560 -19.75 9.14 11.04
C GLN A 560 -20.59 10.34 11.57
N PRO A 561 -19.94 11.42 12.00
CA PRO A 561 -20.67 12.54 12.58
C PRO A 561 -21.44 13.38 11.55
N TYR A 562 -21.07 13.27 10.26
CA TYR A 562 -21.60 14.12 9.19
C TYR A 562 -22.54 13.38 8.24
N ALA A 563 -22.43 12.06 8.13
CA ALA A 563 -23.15 11.29 7.14
C ALA A 563 -24.65 11.18 7.50
N PRO A 564 -25.55 11.59 6.60
CA PRO A 564 -27.01 11.57 6.84
C PRO A 564 -27.53 10.16 7.14
N ASP A 565 -27.01 9.14 6.46
CA ASP A 565 -27.44 7.75 6.62
C ASP A 565 -27.18 7.18 8.02
N PHE A 566 -26.31 7.84 8.79
CA PHE A 566 -25.98 7.47 10.17
C PHE A 566 -26.68 8.36 11.21
N ASP A 567 -27.54 9.28 10.79
CA ASP A 567 -28.38 10.09 11.69
C ASP A 567 -29.59 9.27 12.15
N LEU A 568 -29.71 9.06 13.44
CA LEU A 568 -30.72 8.20 14.05
C LEU A 568 -31.83 8.97 14.78
N GLY A 569 -31.83 10.32 14.70
CA GLY A 569 -32.89 11.11 15.31
C GLY A 569 -32.43 12.11 16.35
N GLY A 570 -33.37 12.79 17.01
CA GLY A 570 -33.15 13.85 18.00
C GLY A 570 -33.13 13.37 19.44
N SER A 571 -33.39 12.07 19.68
CA SER A 571 -33.45 11.44 21.00
C SER A 571 -32.83 10.05 21.02
N LEU A 572 -32.47 9.55 22.19
CA LEU A 572 -31.96 8.18 22.34
C LEU A 572 -33.07 7.13 22.10
N ALA A 573 -34.31 7.50 22.29
CA ALA A 573 -35.46 6.63 21.99
C ALA A 573 -35.58 6.36 20.49
N GLU A 574 -35.40 7.40 19.65
CA GLU A 574 -35.36 7.28 18.18
C GLU A 574 -34.14 6.50 17.71
N ALA A 575 -33.02 6.60 18.40
CA ALA A 575 -31.73 6.02 18.01
C ALA A 575 -31.57 4.51 18.32
N ARG A 576 -32.67 3.79 18.61
CA ARG A 576 -32.67 2.33 18.79
C ARG A 576 -32.56 1.55 17.48
N GLY A 577 -32.71 2.23 16.36
CA GLY A 577 -32.68 1.65 15.03
C GLY A 577 -31.38 0.88 14.75
N ALA A 578 -31.48 -0.11 13.89
CA ALA A 578 -30.32 -0.85 13.39
C ALA A 578 -29.53 0.01 12.40
N VAL A 579 -28.23 -0.28 12.27
CA VAL A 579 -27.26 0.49 11.48
C VAL A 579 -26.74 -0.35 10.34
N ALA A 580 -26.81 0.14 9.11
CA ALA A 580 -26.20 -0.52 7.96
C ALA A 580 -24.67 -0.31 7.96
N LEU A 581 -23.93 -1.37 7.62
CA LEU A 581 -22.46 -1.31 7.46
C LEU A 581 -22.08 -0.85 6.04
N ASN A 582 -22.64 0.26 5.61
CA ASN A 582 -22.57 0.80 4.25
C ASN A 582 -21.53 1.92 4.05
N HIS A 583 -20.50 1.95 4.87
CA HIS A 583 -19.44 2.95 4.77
C HIS A 583 -18.05 2.30 4.86
N PRO A 584 -17.02 2.78 4.11
CA PRO A 584 -15.66 2.24 4.16
C PRO A 584 -15.08 2.14 5.58
N HIS A 585 -15.41 3.09 6.46
CA HIS A 585 -14.94 3.06 7.85
C HIS A 585 -15.55 1.90 8.65
N CYS A 586 -16.77 1.46 8.35
CA CYS A 586 -17.37 0.29 8.99
C CYS A 586 -16.51 -0.96 8.73
N ALA A 587 -16.12 -1.15 7.48
CA ALA A 587 -15.27 -2.26 7.07
C ALA A 587 -13.85 -2.11 7.65
N ARG A 588 -13.17 -1.00 7.34
CA ARG A 588 -11.75 -0.82 7.66
C ARG A 588 -11.46 -0.73 9.16
N PHE A 589 -12.27 0.01 9.91
CA PHE A 589 -12.03 0.23 11.33
C PHE A 589 -12.64 -0.89 12.20
N CYS A 590 -13.96 -1.12 12.11
CA CYS A 590 -14.64 -2.02 13.02
C CYS A 590 -14.53 -3.48 12.58
N VAL A 591 -14.92 -3.82 11.34
CA VAL A 591 -15.09 -5.22 10.93
C VAL A 591 -13.73 -5.90 10.73
N PHE A 592 -12.88 -5.36 9.87
CA PHE A 592 -11.57 -5.97 9.58
C PHE A 592 -10.48 -5.46 10.53
N GLY A 593 -10.50 -4.19 10.90
CA GLY A 593 -9.55 -3.60 11.85
C GLY A 593 -9.80 -3.96 13.30
N GLN A 594 -10.96 -4.55 13.64
CA GLN A 594 -11.36 -4.93 15.01
C GLN A 594 -11.14 -3.83 16.06
N ALA A 595 -11.17 -2.57 15.62
CA ALA A 595 -10.90 -1.44 16.46
C ALA A 595 -12.18 -0.91 17.13
N SER A 596 -12.04 -0.37 18.34
CA SER A 596 -13.12 0.26 19.09
C SER A 596 -12.63 1.53 19.77
N CYS A 597 -13.46 2.57 19.76
CA CYS A 597 -13.21 3.78 20.54
C CYS A 597 -13.46 3.60 22.04
N SER A 598 -14.22 2.57 22.46
CA SER A 598 -14.50 2.23 23.87
C SER A 598 -13.34 1.42 24.48
N VAL A 599 -13.32 1.29 25.83
CA VAL A 599 -12.21 0.67 26.58
C VAL A 599 -12.04 -0.83 26.34
N ARG A 600 -13.03 -1.52 25.81
CA ARG A 600 -12.92 -2.96 25.51
C ARG A 600 -12.83 -3.19 24.01
N ALA A 601 -11.62 -3.13 23.47
CA ALA A 601 -11.32 -3.71 22.17
C ALA A 601 -10.95 -5.19 22.37
N PRO A 602 -11.52 -6.13 21.60
CA PRO A 602 -11.00 -7.50 21.58
C PRO A 602 -9.59 -7.46 20.96
N SER A 603 -8.71 -8.29 21.52
CA SER A 603 -7.31 -8.41 21.12
C SER A 603 -7.10 -8.88 19.68
N ALA A 604 -6.03 -8.38 19.09
CA ALA A 604 -5.28 -8.85 17.94
C ALA A 604 -5.89 -8.61 16.54
N PHE A 605 -5.12 -7.82 15.75
CA PHE A 605 -5.22 -7.77 14.29
C PHE A 605 -4.95 -9.19 13.73
N THR A 606 -5.98 -9.91 13.32
CA THR A 606 -5.83 -11.27 12.79
C THR A 606 -5.98 -11.35 11.27
N ASP A 607 -6.27 -10.26 10.56
CA ASP A 607 -6.46 -10.28 9.11
C ASP A 607 -5.93 -9.02 8.40
N LEU A 608 -4.63 -8.75 8.53
CA LEU A 608 -3.93 -7.71 7.77
C LEU A 608 -4.03 -7.97 6.25
N ASP A 609 -4.11 -9.24 5.82
CA ASP A 609 -4.27 -9.61 4.42
C ASP A 609 -5.59 -9.14 3.80
N VAL A 610 -6.65 -9.03 4.60
CA VAL A 610 -7.96 -8.53 4.13
C VAL A 610 -7.97 -7.01 4.07
N LEU A 611 -7.24 -6.34 4.96
CA LEU A 611 -7.14 -4.88 5.00
C LEU A 611 -6.19 -4.32 3.94
N TYR A 612 -5.07 -5.03 3.69
CA TYR A 612 -3.95 -4.54 2.90
C TYR A 612 -3.57 -5.46 1.71
N GLY A 613 -4.29 -6.58 1.50
CA GLY A 613 -3.99 -7.58 0.48
C GLY A 613 -2.92 -8.61 0.93
N PRO A 614 -2.70 -9.68 0.15
CA PRO A 614 -1.89 -10.85 0.56
C PRO A 614 -0.38 -10.61 0.71
N ALA A 615 0.11 -9.39 0.58
CA ALA A 615 1.53 -9.05 0.68
C ALA A 615 2.09 -9.00 2.12
N ALA A 616 1.24 -9.07 3.16
CA ALA A 616 1.68 -8.91 4.55
C ALA A 616 2.24 -10.18 5.22
N ARG A 617 2.34 -11.33 4.54
CA ARG A 617 2.74 -12.62 5.17
C ARG A 617 4.20 -13.02 5.00
N LEU A 618 5.13 -12.17 4.66
CA LEU A 618 6.52 -12.59 4.42
C LEU A 618 7.56 -12.08 5.45
N SER A 619 7.18 -11.97 6.74
CA SER A 619 8.21 -11.85 7.80
C SER A 619 7.72 -12.38 9.14
N GLY A 620 7.75 -13.68 9.31
CA GLY A 620 7.40 -14.33 10.59
C GLY A 620 7.74 -15.81 10.59
N GLY A 621 8.94 -16.17 10.19
CA GLY A 621 9.51 -17.49 10.47
C GLY A 621 9.76 -17.62 11.97
N ARG A 622 8.88 -18.30 12.69
CA ARG A 622 9.20 -18.80 14.03
C ARG A 622 10.29 -19.84 13.88
N GLU A 623 11.50 -19.53 14.31
CA GLU A 623 12.46 -20.55 14.68
C GLU A 623 11.87 -21.36 15.82
N GLN A 624 11.54 -22.60 15.54
CA GLN A 624 11.27 -23.60 16.59
C GLN A 624 12.59 -23.87 17.30
N HIS A 625 12.73 -23.37 18.52
CA HIS A 625 13.75 -23.86 19.45
C HIS A 625 13.46 -25.33 19.72
N ALA A 626 14.29 -26.19 19.16
CA ALA A 626 14.38 -27.58 19.57
C ALA A 626 14.96 -27.62 20.99
N GLU A 627 14.22 -28.14 21.93
CA GLU A 627 14.74 -28.49 23.26
C GLU A 627 15.81 -29.58 23.12
N PRO A 628 16.91 -29.51 23.88
CA PRO A 628 17.91 -30.57 23.88
C PRO A 628 17.35 -31.82 24.57
N ILE A 629 17.43 -32.92 23.86
CA ILE A 629 17.18 -34.26 24.43
C ILE A 629 18.33 -34.57 25.38
N ASP A 630 18.04 -34.62 26.65
CA ASP A 630 18.95 -35.15 27.68
C ASP A 630 19.18 -36.65 27.40
N SER A 631 20.44 -36.97 27.13
CA SER A 631 20.96 -38.33 27.18
C SER A 631 21.58 -38.56 28.52
N ASP A 632 20.85 -39.18 29.44
CA ASP A 632 21.48 -39.89 30.56
C ASP A 632 20.60 -41.10 30.98
N GLY A 633 21.26 -42.22 31.01
CA GLY A 633 21.00 -43.25 32.00
C GLY A 633 20.54 -44.63 31.50
N GLY A 634 21.43 -45.57 31.50
CA GLY A 634 21.14 -46.97 31.63
C GLY A 634 21.99 -47.87 30.79
#